data_08fcbbe52e6b15d90d6795f3c2438650
#
_entry.id   08fcbbe52e6b15d90d6795f3c2438650
#
_cell.length_a   1.000
_cell.length_b   1.000
_cell.length_c   1.000
_cell.angle_alpha   90.00
_cell.angle_beta   90.00
_cell.angle_gamma   90.00
#
_symmetry.space_group_name_H-M   'P 1'
#
loop_
_entity.id
_entity.type
_entity.pdbx_description
1 polymer ?
#
loop_
_entity_poly.entity_id
_entity_poly.type
_entity_poly.pdbx_seq_one_letter_code
_entity_poly.pdbx_strand_id
1 'polypeptide(L)'
;MSNIAHLAAQSARQIQQAQAVVTHNLANSGTTGFKADLYQAQSLYVDGGDADGIAVAGNVGGGVDYSSGAIAQTGRDLDIAITGEGWLQVVADDGTLALSRRGDLRVGTDGLLKDATGKTIMGNGGPVSLPPYSSLSIGTDGTISIVPMGELPTNIAVSYTHLTLPTTPYV
;
A
#
# COMPACT_ATOMS: atom_id res chain seq x y z
N MET A 1 4.78 30.77 -34.63
CA MET A 1 4.68 31.15 -33.20
C MET A 1 3.76 30.22 -32.39
N SER A 2 2.76 29.55 -33.01
CA SER A 2 1.84 28.64 -32.30
C SER A 2 2.55 27.40 -31.71
N ASN A 3 3.54 26.84 -32.41
CA ASN A 3 4.22 25.59 -31.95
C ASN A 3 5.01 25.79 -30.66
N ILE A 4 5.66 26.94 -30.48
CA ILE A 4 6.41 27.23 -29.24
C ILE A 4 5.46 27.41 -28.06
N ALA A 5 4.31 28.03 -28.25
CA ALA A 5 3.30 28.18 -27.21
C ALA A 5 2.71 26.81 -26.79
N HIS A 6 2.45 25.93 -27.76
CA HIS A 6 2.00 24.57 -27.48
C HIS A 6 3.06 23.77 -26.74
N LEU A 7 4.32 23.85 -27.14
CA LEU A 7 5.43 23.18 -26.48
C LEU A 7 5.60 23.66 -25.02
N ALA A 8 5.53 24.98 -24.83
CA ALA A 8 5.60 25.56 -23.48
C ALA A 8 4.42 25.12 -22.62
N ALA A 9 3.20 25.08 -23.19
CA ALA A 9 2.02 24.60 -22.45
C ALA A 9 2.11 23.12 -22.08
N GLN A 10 2.63 22.29 -22.97
CA GLN A 10 2.86 20.85 -22.67
C GLN A 10 3.92 20.67 -21.57
N SER A 11 5.04 21.38 -21.66
CA SER A 11 6.08 21.35 -20.64
C SER A 11 5.55 21.80 -19.27
N ALA A 12 4.72 22.87 -19.26
CA ALA A 12 4.09 23.34 -18.03
C ALA A 12 3.16 22.27 -17.41
N ARG A 13 2.35 21.59 -18.23
CA ARG A 13 1.48 20.50 -17.76
C ARG A 13 2.27 19.35 -17.16
N GLN A 14 3.41 18.98 -17.75
CA GLN A 14 4.25 17.91 -17.22
C GLN A 14 4.91 18.29 -15.90
N ILE A 15 5.37 19.52 -15.77
CA ILE A 15 5.89 20.02 -14.50
C ILE A 15 4.80 19.97 -13.44
N GLN A 16 3.56 20.34 -13.76
CA GLN A 16 2.43 20.26 -12.83
C GLN A 16 2.13 18.81 -12.43
N GLN A 17 2.19 17.87 -13.37
CA GLN A 17 2.01 16.44 -13.06
C GLN A 17 3.13 15.90 -12.17
N ALA A 18 4.38 16.21 -12.49
CA ALA A 18 5.53 15.85 -11.65
C ALA A 18 5.38 16.44 -10.24
N GLN A 19 4.97 17.69 -10.15
CA GLN A 19 4.74 18.36 -8.86
C GLN A 19 3.60 17.73 -8.08
N ALA A 20 2.52 17.29 -8.74
CA ALA A 20 1.42 16.58 -8.11
C ALA A 20 1.88 15.25 -7.51
N VAL A 21 2.69 14.45 -8.22
CA VAL A 21 3.27 13.21 -7.72
C VAL A 21 4.17 13.45 -6.52
N VAL A 22 5.06 14.44 -6.59
CA VAL A 22 5.94 14.80 -5.45
C VAL A 22 5.11 15.23 -4.23
N THR A 23 4.08 16.03 -4.44
CA THR A 23 3.19 16.50 -3.37
C THR A 23 2.41 15.34 -2.76
N HIS A 24 1.91 14.40 -3.58
CA HIS A 24 1.25 13.19 -3.11
C HIS A 24 2.21 12.32 -2.27
N ASN A 25 3.42 12.08 -2.75
CA ASN A 25 4.43 11.31 -2.03
C ASN A 25 4.81 11.99 -0.71
N LEU A 26 4.98 13.31 -0.72
CA LEU A 26 5.30 14.06 0.50
C LEU A 26 4.16 14.01 1.52
N ALA A 27 2.92 14.19 1.08
CA ALA A 27 1.75 14.13 1.95
C ALA A 27 1.60 12.74 2.60
N ASN A 28 2.04 11.67 1.92
CA ASN A 28 1.94 10.29 2.40
C ASN A 28 3.26 9.73 2.96
N SER A 29 4.31 10.54 3.08
CA SER A 29 5.63 10.07 3.56
C SER A 29 5.59 9.49 4.97
N GLY A 30 4.64 9.91 5.82
CA GLY A 30 4.40 9.35 7.15
C GLY A 30 3.34 8.25 7.19
N THR A 31 2.76 7.86 6.06
CA THR A 31 1.71 6.83 6.02
C THR A 31 2.33 5.44 6.07
N THR A 32 1.91 4.62 7.03
CA THR A 32 2.41 3.24 7.18
C THR A 32 2.11 2.43 5.91
N GLY A 33 3.14 1.75 5.38
CA GLY A 33 3.02 0.91 4.20
C GLY A 33 2.83 1.67 2.88
N PHE A 34 2.98 3.00 2.88
CA PHE A 34 2.93 3.78 1.65
C PHE A 34 4.05 3.40 0.68
N LYS A 35 3.71 3.32 -0.59
CA LYS A 35 4.64 3.12 -1.70
C LYS A 35 4.59 4.35 -2.60
N ALA A 36 5.76 4.93 -2.87
CA ALA A 36 5.85 6.16 -3.62
C ALA A 36 5.46 5.96 -5.09
N ASP A 37 4.70 6.89 -5.61
CA ASP A 37 4.44 6.97 -7.05
C ASP A 37 5.69 7.50 -7.76
N LEU A 38 6.03 6.88 -8.89
CA LEU A 38 7.12 7.31 -9.75
C LEU A 38 6.56 8.14 -10.91
N TYR A 39 7.23 9.23 -11.22
CA TYR A 39 6.97 10.02 -12.41
C TYR A 39 8.11 9.83 -13.40
N GLN A 40 7.79 9.36 -14.61
CA GLN A 40 8.77 9.14 -15.66
C GLN A 40 8.41 10.01 -16.87
N ALA A 41 9.26 10.98 -17.17
CA ALA A 41 9.14 11.79 -18.37
C ALA A 41 10.11 11.26 -19.44
N GLN A 42 9.62 11.10 -20.65
CA GLN A 42 10.44 10.71 -21.80
C GLN A 42 10.28 11.78 -22.89
N SER A 43 11.38 12.15 -23.54
CA SER A 43 11.33 12.98 -24.73
C SER A 43 10.85 12.15 -25.92
N LEU A 44 9.72 12.52 -26.52
CA LEU A 44 9.21 11.98 -27.76
C LEU A 44 9.62 12.91 -28.89
N TYR A 45 10.34 12.37 -29.85
CA TYR A 45 10.68 13.10 -31.05
C TYR A 45 9.53 12.96 -32.05
N VAL A 46 8.88 14.08 -32.36
CA VAL A 46 7.83 14.12 -33.37
C VAL A 46 8.42 14.67 -34.65
N ASP A 47 8.51 13.82 -35.68
CA ASP A 47 8.95 14.21 -37.01
C ASP A 47 7.83 15.04 -37.68
N GLY A 48 8.08 16.32 -37.88
CA GLY A 48 7.09 17.26 -38.39
C GLY A 48 7.04 17.37 -39.93
N GLY A 49 7.74 16.49 -40.67
CA GLY A 49 7.68 16.47 -42.12
C GLY A 49 8.44 17.59 -42.85
N ASP A 50 8.77 18.67 -42.19
CA ASP A 50 9.70 19.73 -42.65
C ASP A 50 10.83 19.80 -41.63
N ALA A 51 12.03 19.51 -42.07
CA ALA A 51 13.39 19.52 -41.52
C ALA A 51 13.70 19.85 -40.04
N ASP A 52 12.76 20.24 -39.23
CA ASP A 52 12.89 20.55 -37.80
C ASP A 52 11.96 19.69 -36.97
N GLY A 53 12.41 18.48 -36.65
CA GLY A 53 11.71 17.61 -35.67
C GLY A 53 11.66 18.28 -34.27
N ILE A 54 10.49 18.28 -33.65
CA ILE A 54 10.27 18.88 -32.35
C ILE A 54 10.33 17.76 -31.31
N ALA A 55 11.24 17.86 -30.34
CA ALA A 55 11.24 16.99 -29.19
C ALA A 55 10.14 17.44 -28.21
N VAL A 56 9.13 16.62 -28.04
CA VAL A 56 8.05 16.85 -27.08
C VAL A 56 8.28 15.93 -25.89
N ALA A 57 8.25 16.49 -24.69
CA ALA A 57 8.28 15.66 -23.51
C ALA A 57 6.91 14.96 -23.36
N GLY A 58 6.90 13.63 -23.34
CA GLY A 58 5.73 12.79 -23.11
C GLY A 58 5.80 12.14 -21.72
N ASN A 59 4.64 11.91 -21.11
CA ASN A 59 4.56 11.07 -19.92
C ASN A 59 4.45 9.61 -20.39
N VAL A 60 5.40 8.77 -20.01
CA VAL A 60 5.44 7.33 -20.37
C VAL A 60 4.73 6.47 -19.31
N GLY A 61 4.05 7.08 -18.37
CA GLY A 61 3.42 6.41 -17.24
C GLY A 61 4.36 6.36 -16.04
N GLY A 62 3.79 6.64 -14.88
CA GLY A 62 4.45 6.42 -13.60
C GLY A 62 4.30 4.96 -13.20
N GLY A 63 5.25 4.46 -12.45
CA GLY A 63 5.15 3.20 -11.73
C GLY A 63 4.98 3.48 -10.24
N VAL A 64 5.01 2.42 -9.46
CA VAL A 64 5.10 2.49 -8.00
C VAL A 64 6.48 1.98 -7.58
N ASP A 65 7.11 2.68 -6.65
CA ASP A 65 8.36 2.21 -6.05
C ASP A 65 8.06 1.10 -5.03
N TYR A 66 8.36 -0.13 -5.39
CA TYR A 66 8.19 -1.31 -4.53
C TYR A 66 9.37 -1.56 -3.59
N SER A 67 10.39 -0.73 -3.58
CA SER A 67 11.52 -0.89 -2.67
C SER A 67 11.07 -0.92 -1.20
N SER A 68 11.79 -1.68 -0.37
CA SER A 68 11.46 -1.79 1.05
C SER A 68 11.85 -0.50 1.77
N GLY A 69 10.88 0.07 2.51
CA GLY A 69 11.12 1.20 3.40
C GLY A 69 11.78 0.79 4.72
N ALA A 70 12.13 1.77 5.53
CA ALA A 70 12.63 1.55 6.88
C ALA A 70 11.53 0.94 7.76
N ILE A 71 11.90 -0.07 8.55
CA ILE A 71 11.01 -0.69 9.53
C ILE A 71 11.26 -0.01 10.89
N ALA A 72 10.21 0.54 11.49
CA ALA A 72 10.24 1.11 12.82
C ALA A 72 9.55 0.18 13.82
N GLN A 73 10.18 -0.10 14.94
CA GLN A 73 9.58 -0.87 16.01
C GLN A 73 8.70 0.04 16.87
N THR A 74 7.41 -0.25 16.96
CA THR A 74 6.44 0.58 17.69
C THR A 74 6.13 0.06 19.09
N GLY A 75 6.41 -1.23 19.35
CA GLY A 75 6.09 -1.90 20.61
C GLY A 75 4.62 -2.29 20.77
N ARG A 76 3.80 -2.22 19.72
CA ARG A 76 2.42 -2.70 19.71
C ARG A 76 2.34 -4.07 19.03
N ASP A 77 1.64 -5.01 19.66
CA ASP A 77 1.52 -6.40 19.16
C ASP A 77 0.75 -6.48 17.82
N LEU A 78 -0.11 -5.49 17.55
CA LEU A 78 -0.92 -5.41 16.32
C LEU A 78 -0.26 -4.59 15.22
N ASP A 79 0.92 -4.02 15.44
CA ASP A 79 1.67 -3.35 14.38
C ASP A 79 2.60 -4.35 13.70
N ILE A 80 2.33 -4.60 12.43
CA ILE A 80 3.10 -5.55 11.62
C ILE A 80 3.78 -4.83 10.45
N ALA A 81 4.96 -5.29 10.11
CA ALA A 81 5.67 -4.87 8.91
C ALA A 81 5.83 -6.06 7.97
N ILE A 82 5.37 -5.90 6.73
CA ILE A 82 5.50 -6.93 5.71
C ILE A 82 6.88 -6.82 5.08
N THR A 83 7.71 -7.84 5.25
CA THR A 83 9.00 -7.98 4.59
C THR A 83 8.84 -8.70 3.27
N GLY A 84 9.49 -8.19 2.20
CA GLY A 84 9.37 -8.76 0.86
C GLY A 84 8.16 -8.23 0.07
N GLU A 85 7.67 -9.01 -0.89
CA GLU A 85 6.67 -8.59 -1.88
C GLU A 85 5.21 -8.88 -1.47
N GLY A 86 4.97 -9.35 -0.24
CA GLY A 86 3.63 -9.69 0.24
C GLY A 86 2.70 -8.50 0.43
N TRP A 87 1.39 -8.76 0.42
CA TRP A 87 0.33 -7.78 0.64
C TRP A 87 -0.71 -8.33 1.60
N LEU A 88 -1.34 -7.47 2.39
CA LEU A 88 -2.53 -7.82 3.15
C LEU A 88 -3.75 -7.69 2.26
N GLN A 89 -4.62 -8.68 2.30
CA GLN A 89 -5.92 -8.61 1.67
C GLN A 89 -6.90 -7.89 2.60
N VAL A 90 -7.58 -6.88 2.09
CA VAL A 90 -8.54 -6.07 2.84
C VAL A 90 -9.85 -5.94 2.08
N VAL A 91 -10.93 -5.68 2.78
CA VAL A 91 -12.21 -5.33 2.17
C VAL A 91 -12.26 -3.81 2.02
N ALA A 92 -12.38 -3.32 0.80
CA ALA A 92 -12.56 -1.91 0.51
C ALA A 92 -13.99 -1.44 0.88
N ASP A 93 -14.21 -0.13 0.89
CA ASP A 93 -15.49 0.46 1.30
C ASP A 93 -16.68 0.08 0.38
N ASP A 94 -16.39 -0.31 -0.85
CA ASP A 94 -17.35 -0.82 -1.83
C ASP A 94 -17.61 -2.34 -1.72
N GLY A 95 -16.99 -3.00 -0.73
CA GLY A 95 -17.07 -4.44 -0.51
C GLY A 95 -16.17 -5.29 -1.39
N THR A 96 -15.37 -4.69 -2.27
CA THR A 96 -14.41 -5.42 -3.09
C THR A 96 -13.15 -5.78 -2.29
N LEU A 97 -12.44 -6.83 -2.75
CA LEU A 97 -11.14 -7.18 -2.18
C LEU A 97 -10.06 -6.26 -2.76
N ALA A 98 -9.29 -5.67 -1.88
CA ALA A 98 -8.15 -4.81 -2.21
C ALA A 98 -6.88 -5.32 -1.52
N LEU A 99 -5.73 -4.88 -2.00
CA LEU A 99 -4.42 -5.17 -1.43
C LEU A 99 -3.89 -3.95 -0.68
N SER A 100 -3.36 -4.16 0.51
CA SER A 100 -2.79 -3.12 1.36
C SER A 100 -1.45 -3.56 1.93
N ARG A 101 -0.54 -2.62 2.13
CA ARG A 101 0.69 -2.86 2.91
C ARG A 101 0.66 -2.18 4.27
N ARG A 102 -0.52 -1.68 4.63
CA ARG A 102 -0.72 -1.00 5.89
C ARG A 102 -0.78 -2.02 7.03
N GLY A 103 0.14 -1.92 7.97
CA GLY A 103 0.28 -2.88 9.07
C GLY A 103 -0.08 -2.33 10.44
N ASP A 104 -0.66 -1.13 10.54
CA ASP A 104 -1.17 -0.54 11.77
C ASP A 104 -2.58 -1.07 12.07
N LEU A 105 -2.64 -2.30 12.60
CA LEU A 105 -3.89 -3.02 12.79
C LEU A 105 -4.57 -2.66 14.12
N ARG A 106 -5.89 -2.84 14.15
CA ARG A 106 -6.74 -2.63 15.35
C ARG A 106 -7.88 -3.63 15.36
N VAL A 107 -8.33 -4.01 16.55
CA VAL A 107 -9.56 -4.80 16.70
C VAL A 107 -10.72 -3.84 16.82
N GLY A 108 -11.72 -3.97 15.94
CA GLY A 108 -12.94 -3.20 15.98
C GLY A 108 -13.85 -3.62 17.14
N THR A 109 -14.88 -2.82 17.42
CA THR A 109 -15.90 -3.14 18.42
C THR A 109 -16.73 -4.37 18.06
N ASP A 110 -16.71 -4.75 16.79
CA ASP A 110 -17.32 -5.94 16.22
C ASP A 110 -16.40 -7.20 16.33
N GLY A 111 -15.23 -7.06 16.94
CA GLY A 111 -14.24 -8.14 17.06
C GLY A 111 -13.47 -8.42 15.77
N LEU A 112 -13.69 -7.67 14.69
CA LEU A 112 -12.98 -7.84 13.43
C LEU A 112 -11.63 -7.10 13.46
N LEU A 113 -10.63 -7.73 12.86
CA LEU A 113 -9.33 -7.10 12.66
C LEU A 113 -9.42 -6.12 11.48
N LYS A 114 -9.07 -4.87 11.73
CA LYS A 114 -9.14 -3.77 10.77
C LYS A 114 -7.82 -3.02 10.72
N ASP A 115 -7.56 -2.37 9.60
CA ASP A 115 -6.48 -1.38 9.52
C ASP A 115 -6.91 -0.06 10.20
N ALA A 116 -5.99 0.88 10.35
CA ALA A 116 -6.31 2.18 10.96
C ALA A 116 -7.28 3.03 10.11
N THR A 117 -7.54 2.69 8.85
CA THR A 117 -8.55 3.32 8.00
C THR A 117 -9.93 2.68 8.17
N GLY A 118 -10.04 1.58 8.92
CA GLY A 118 -11.30 0.87 9.19
C GLY A 118 -11.59 -0.27 8.22
N LYS A 119 -10.70 -0.56 7.25
CA LYS A 119 -10.87 -1.68 6.32
C LYS A 119 -10.60 -3.00 7.00
N THR A 120 -11.49 -3.96 6.79
CA THR A 120 -11.40 -5.29 7.42
C THR A 120 -10.32 -6.13 6.78
N ILE A 121 -9.46 -6.74 7.59
CA ILE A 121 -8.40 -7.64 7.14
C ILE A 121 -9.00 -9.02 6.84
N MET A 122 -8.59 -9.57 5.71
CA MET A 122 -8.98 -10.90 5.27
C MET A 122 -7.91 -11.94 5.59
N GLY A 123 -8.34 -13.07 6.09
CA GLY A 123 -7.53 -14.27 6.25
C GLY A 123 -7.96 -15.36 5.26
N ASN A 124 -7.31 -16.54 5.32
CA ASN A 124 -7.59 -17.66 4.42
C ASN A 124 -9.05 -18.16 4.47
N GLY A 125 -9.75 -17.95 5.58
CA GLY A 125 -11.15 -18.37 5.76
C GLY A 125 -12.17 -17.25 5.68
N GLY A 126 -11.79 -16.01 5.35
CA GLY A 126 -12.68 -14.86 5.37
C GLY A 126 -12.17 -13.73 6.28
N PRO A 127 -13.04 -12.82 6.70
CA PRO A 127 -12.69 -11.75 7.64
C PRO A 127 -12.09 -12.30 8.92
N VAL A 128 -10.96 -11.71 9.37
CA VAL A 128 -10.31 -12.14 10.61
C VAL A 128 -11.11 -11.59 11.80
N SER A 129 -11.70 -12.51 12.58
CA SER A 129 -12.42 -12.19 13.83
C SER A 129 -11.59 -12.67 15.01
N LEU A 130 -11.41 -11.80 16.00
CA LEU A 130 -10.68 -12.08 17.22
C LEU A 130 -11.63 -12.02 18.42
N PRO A 131 -11.78 -13.12 19.20
CA PRO A 131 -12.52 -13.07 20.46
C PRO A 131 -11.75 -12.22 21.49
N PRO A 132 -12.36 -11.86 22.62
CA PRO A 132 -11.66 -11.17 23.71
C PRO A 132 -10.42 -11.97 24.17
N TYR A 133 -9.26 -11.31 24.18
CA TYR A 133 -7.98 -11.93 24.51
C TYR A 133 -7.23 -11.14 25.59
N SER A 134 -6.35 -11.83 26.31
CA SER A 134 -5.42 -11.23 27.29
C SER A 134 -4.07 -10.86 26.64
N SER A 135 -3.62 -11.63 25.67
CA SER A 135 -2.42 -11.34 24.87
C SER A 135 -2.59 -11.87 23.45
N LEU A 136 -1.88 -11.24 22.52
CA LEU A 136 -1.90 -11.57 21.10
C LEU A 136 -0.47 -11.54 20.57
N SER A 137 -0.14 -12.46 19.68
CA SER A 137 1.12 -12.42 18.92
C SER A 137 0.87 -12.80 17.48
N ILE A 138 1.63 -12.18 16.57
CA ILE A 138 1.58 -12.47 15.13
C ILE A 138 2.92 -13.07 14.73
N GLY A 139 2.88 -14.31 14.23
CA GLY A 139 4.06 -15.02 13.74
C GLY A 139 4.58 -14.44 12.41
N THR A 140 5.83 -14.77 12.09
CA THR A 140 6.46 -14.35 10.81
C THR A 140 5.81 -15.00 9.58
N ASP A 141 5.05 -16.05 9.78
CA ASP A 141 4.25 -16.75 8.78
C ASP A 141 2.84 -16.14 8.59
N GLY A 142 2.50 -15.11 9.38
CA GLY A 142 1.18 -14.51 9.39
C GLY A 142 0.16 -15.23 10.27
N THR A 143 0.58 -16.22 11.06
CA THR A 143 -0.30 -16.89 12.04
C THR A 143 -0.57 -15.98 13.22
N ILE A 144 -1.85 -15.78 13.55
CA ILE A 144 -2.27 -15.02 14.73
C ILE A 144 -2.51 -15.97 15.87
N SER A 145 -1.78 -15.78 16.97
CA SER A 145 -1.92 -16.56 18.20
C SER A 145 -2.47 -15.67 19.30
N ILE A 146 -3.50 -16.13 20.00
CA ILE A 146 -4.12 -15.38 21.10
C ILE A 146 -4.22 -16.24 22.35
N VAL A 147 -4.18 -15.60 23.51
CA VAL A 147 -4.54 -16.18 24.80
C VAL A 147 -5.92 -15.61 25.17
N PRO A 148 -6.98 -16.45 25.24
CA PRO A 148 -8.32 -15.99 25.60
C PRO A 148 -8.36 -15.37 27.00
N MET A 149 -9.31 -14.45 27.22
CA MET A 149 -9.53 -13.91 28.56
C MET A 149 -9.99 -15.00 29.53
N GLY A 150 -9.31 -15.07 30.70
CA GLY A 150 -9.63 -16.03 31.75
C GLY A 150 -8.87 -17.33 31.70
N GLU A 151 -8.01 -17.56 30.74
CA GLU A 151 -7.12 -18.71 30.66
C GLU A 151 -5.68 -18.37 31.07
N LEU A 152 -4.97 -19.38 31.59
CA LEU A 152 -3.55 -19.23 31.94
C LEU A 152 -2.70 -19.17 30.67
N PRO A 153 -1.60 -18.38 30.64
CA PRO A 153 -0.72 -18.25 29.46
C PRO A 153 -0.12 -19.57 28.95
N THR A 154 -0.18 -20.63 29.74
CA THR A 154 0.27 -21.97 29.38
C THR A 154 -0.73 -22.76 28.53
N ASN A 155 -1.98 -22.33 28.46
CA ASN A 155 -3.03 -22.94 27.66
C ASN A 155 -3.30 -22.12 26.38
N ILE A 156 -2.33 -22.06 25.53
CA ILE A 156 -2.36 -22.16 24.08
C ILE A 156 -3.09 -21.13 23.26
N ALA A 157 -2.28 -20.61 22.49
CA ALA A 157 -2.48 -20.12 21.13
C ALA A 157 -3.56 -20.88 20.35
N VAL A 158 -4.74 -20.35 20.26
CA VAL A 158 -5.66 -20.75 19.22
C VAL A 158 -5.20 -20.02 17.96
N SER A 159 -4.66 -20.79 17.02
CA SER A 159 -4.29 -20.26 15.71
C SER A 159 -5.58 -19.90 14.95
N TYR A 160 -5.87 -18.62 14.86
CA TYR A 160 -6.91 -18.12 13.98
C TYR A 160 -6.26 -17.57 12.70
N THR A 161 -6.49 -18.27 11.62
CA THR A 161 -6.33 -17.85 10.22
C THR A 161 -5.04 -17.11 9.85
N HIS A 162 -4.31 -17.70 8.90
CA HIS A 162 -3.22 -17.01 8.20
C HIS A 162 -3.74 -15.73 7.52
N LEU A 163 -3.04 -14.64 7.73
CA LEU A 163 -3.17 -13.46 6.88
C LEU A 163 -2.84 -13.90 5.44
N THR A 164 -3.71 -13.63 4.49
CA THR A 164 -3.42 -13.92 3.10
C THR A 164 -2.35 -12.96 2.60
N LEU A 165 -1.20 -13.51 2.27
CA LEU A 165 -0.10 -12.80 1.62
C LEU A 165 0.01 -13.32 0.17
N PRO A 166 -0.78 -12.83 -0.78
CA PRO A 166 -0.59 -13.20 -2.17
C PRO A 166 0.78 -12.69 -2.63
N THR A 167 1.60 -13.61 -3.13
CA THR A 167 2.98 -13.33 -3.56
C THR A 167 3.07 -12.74 -4.97
N THR A 168 1.95 -12.61 -5.67
CA THR A 168 1.92 -12.03 -7.02
C THR A 168 0.91 -10.90 -7.10
N PRO A 169 1.33 -9.68 -7.47
CA PRO A 169 0.39 -8.66 -7.89
C PRO A 169 -0.25 -9.14 -9.21
N TYR A 170 -1.57 -9.18 -9.27
CA TYR A 170 -2.25 -9.29 -10.54
C TYR A 170 -1.97 -8.01 -11.33
N VAL A 171 -1.34 -8.17 -12.51
CA VAL A 171 -1.14 -7.11 -13.50
C VAL A 171 -2.46 -6.87 -14.22
#